data_02473fdaa9ce8770a01cc11f5eced55c
#
_entry.id   02473fdaa9ce8770a01cc11f5eced55c
#
_cell.length_a   1.000
_cell.length_b   1.000
_cell.length_c   1.000
_cell.angle_alpha   90.00
_cell.angle_beta   90.00
_cell.angle_gamma   90.00
#
_symmetry.space_group_name_H-M   'P 1'
#
loop_
_entity.id
_entity.type
_entity.pdbx_description
1 polymer ?
#
loop_
_entity_poly.entity_id
_entity_poly.type
_entity_poly.pdbx_seq_one_letter_code
_entity_poly.pdbx_strand_id
1 'polypeptide(L)'
;MTTAQINVLKRNGRGKEPLNIDKIHSMVGYATQDITGVSASHVEMNSGIQFFDGINTDDIQQILIKSANDLISLDNPNYQYVAARLLLFSLRKKLYHRLWEHPKFIDQIKTCIKQGVYDKDILVQYTESEIDRMGMWIVHERDFKFTYAGLRQVMDKYLVQDRSTGDIYETPQFMYMMIAATLFAQYPKETRLTFVKKYYDAISKFKINIPTPVMAGVRTPIRQFASCVLVDSDDTLPSIFSSDMAIGRYVAQRAGIGINAGRIRGINSRIRGGEVQHTGVIPFLKKFEATVRCCTQNGVRGGSATVHFPIWHQEIEDILVLKNNKGTEDNRVRKLDYSIQISKLFYERFIKNAEISLFSPNHVPGLYEAFGMPEFDSLYLKYEKDKSIPKQTIGAQELFQALLKERAETGRIYIMN
;
A
#
# COMPACT_ATOMS: atom_id res chain seq x y z
N MET A 1 -47.68 30.15 5.60
CA MET A 1 -46.58 29.72 4.71
C MET A 1 -46.62 28.19 4.71
N THR A 2 -47.12 27.56 3.66
CA THR A 2 -47.06 26.13 3.50
C THR A 2 -45.61 25.71 3.34
N THR A 3 -45.06 25.08 4.36
CA THR A 3 -43.73 24.44 4.26
C THR A 3 -43.77 23.46 3.09
N ALA A 4 -43.01 23.74 2.06
CA ALA A 4 -42.94 22.87 0.88
C ALA A 4 -42.45 21.50 1.38
N GLN A 5 -43.25 20.47 1.21
CA GLN A 5 -42.96 19.11 1.61
C GLN A 5 -41.86 18.57 0.68
N ILE A 6 -40.68 18.29 1.23
CA ILE A 6 -39.57 17.68 0.47
C ILE A 6 -39.95 16.22 0.17
N ASN A 7 -39.88 15.82 -1.08
CA ASN A 7 -40.00 14.42 -1.49
C ASN A 7 -38.63 13.83 -1.84
N VAL A 8 -38.46 12.55 -1.60
CA VAL A 8 -37.22 11.82 -1.86
C VAL A 8 -37.44 10.74 -2.94
N LEU A 9 -36.41 10.53 -3.74
CA LEU A 9 -36.34 9.42 -4.71
C LEU A 9 -35.77 8.18 -4.03
N LYS A 10 -36.47 7.04 -4.14
CA LYS A 10 -35.95 5.77 -3.62
C LYS A 10 -34.74 5.28 -4.40
N ARG A 11 -33.77 4.70 -3.70
CA ARG A 11 -32.51 4.13 -4.24
C ARG A 11 -32.68 3.24 -5.47
N ASN A 12 -33.80 2.55 -5.59
CA ASN A 12 -34.09 1.59 -6.67
C ASN A 12 -35.03 2.13 -7.76
N GLY A 13 -35.17 3.45 -7.85
CA GLY A 13 -36.05 4.10 -8.84
C GLY A 13 -37.57 3.85 -8.63
N ARG A 14 -37.98 3.25 -7.50
CA ARG A 14 -39.38 2.85 -7.22
C ARG A 14 -40.25 4.00 -6.69
N GLY A 15 -40.10 5.19 -7.27
CA GLY A 15 -41.02 6.31 -7.01
C GLY A 15 -40.53 7.33 -5.99
N LYS A 16 -41.34 8.36 -5.78
CA LYS A 16 -41.16 9.44 -4.80
C LYS A 16 -41.95 9.13 -3.53
N GLU A 17 -41.38 9.42 -2.39
CA GLU A 17 -42.07 9.42 -1.09
C GLU A 17 -41.74 10.70 -0.32
N PRO A 18 -42.57 11.18 0.63
CA PRO A 18 -42.22 12.28 1.49
C PRO A 18 -40.96 11.97 2.29
N LEU A 19 -40.11 12.97 2.48
CA LEU A 19 -38.95 12.87 3.36
C LEU A 19 -39.41 12.53 4.77
N ASN A 20 -38.95 11.39 5.28
CA ASN A 20 -39.22 10.99 6.65
C ASN A 20 -38.02 11.32 7.54
N ILE A 21 -38.15 12.38 8.31
CA ILE A 21 -37.13 12.90 9.24
C ILE A 21 -36.83 11.89 10.35
N ASP A 22 -37.83 11.13 10.83
CA ASP A 22 -37.64 10.13 11.89
C ASP A 22 -36.67 9.02 11.46
N LYS A 23 -36.68 8.64 10.16
CA LYS A 23 -35.71 7.68 9.63
C LYS A 23 -34.27 8.23 9.67
N ILE A 24 -34.11 9.53 9.41
CA ILE A 24 -32.81 10.20 9.49
C ILE A 24 -32.38 10.27 10.94
N HIS A 25 -33.26 10.74 11.82
CA HIS A 25 -33.02 10.84 13.27
C HIS A 25 -32.62 9.48 13.86
N SER A 26 -33.36 8.42 13.56
CA SER A 26 -33.03 7.06 14.02
C SER A 26 -31.65 6.61 13.53
N MET A 27 -31.31 6.88 12.26
CA MET A 27 -30.02 6.47 11.67
C MET A 27 -28.85 7.22 12.33
N VAL A 28 -28.98 8.54 12.51
CA VAL A 28 -27.95 9.35 13.16
C VAL A 28 -27.86 8.98 14.64
N GLY A 29 -28.99 8.72 15.31
CA GLY A 29 -29.05 8.22 16.68
C GLY A 29 -28.27 6.91 16.85
N TYR A 30 -28.48 5.92 15.98
CA TYR A 30 -27.68 4.68 16.01
C TYR A 30 -26.19 4.93 15.73
N ALA A 31 -25.84 5.89 14.87
CA ALA A 31 -24.45 6.20 14.57
C ALA A 31 -23.72 6.88 15.74
N THR A 32 -24.43 7.66 16.55
CA THR A 32 -23.88 8.39 17.71
C THR A 32 -23.95 7.60 19.02
N GLN A 33 -24.70 6.50 19.04
CA GLN A 33 -24.91 5.70 20.25
C GLN A 33 -23.59 5.25 20.88
N ASP A 34 -23.46 5.41 22.20
CA ASP A 34 -22.30 5.00 22.99
C ASP A 34 -20.97 5.68 22.58
N ILE A 35 -21.03 6.84 21.91
CA ILE A 35 -19.85 7.65 21.60
C ILE A 35 -19.90 8.94 22.43
N THR A 36 -18.88 9.17 23.25
CA THR A 36 -18.77 10.40 24.05
C THR A 36 -18.35 11.60 23.22
N GLY A 37 -18.85 12.80 23.58
CA GLY A 37 -18.45 14.06 22.94
C GLY A 37 -19.03 14.27 21.54
N VAL A 38 -20.12 13.57 21.17
CA VAL A 38 -20.83 13.75 19.90
C VAL A 38 -22.31 14.03 20.13
N SER A 39 -22.95 14.73 19.19
CA SER A 39 -24.38 15.05 19.20
C SER A 39 -25.03 14.68 17.87
N ALA A 40 -26.12 13.92 17.93
CA ALA A 40 -26.95 13.62 16.76
C ALA A 40 -27.50 14.90 16.13
N SER A 41 -27.97 15.83 16.95
CA SER A 41 -28.54 17.10 16.47
C SER A 41 -27.54 17.94 15.70
N HIS A 42 -26.23 17.95 16.07
CA HIS A 42 -25.21 18.66 15.29
C HIS A 42 -25.05 18.09 13.87
N VAL A 43 -25.05 16.75 13.74
CA VAL A 43 -24.98 16.10 12.43
C VAL A 43 -26.21 16.42 11.60
N GLU A 44 -27.39 16.36 12.19
CA GLU A 44 -28.67 16.64 11.53
C GLU A 44 -28.79 18.10 11.08
N MET A 45 -28.45 19.05 11.94
CA MET A 45 -28.44 20.48 11.61
C MET A 45 -27.47 20.80 10.47
N ASN A 46 -26.27 20.24 10.50
CA ASN A 46 -25.27 20.44 9.46
C ASN A 46 -25.69 19.80 8.12
N SER A 47 -26.51 18.74 8.16
CA SER A 47 -27.01 18.05 6.98
C SER A 47 -28.27 18.68 6.39
N GLY A 48 -29.17 19.20 7.24
CA GLY A 48 -30.52 19.63 6.84
C GLY A 48 -30.54 20.75 5.81
N ILE A 49 -29.53 21.63 5.80
CA ILE A 49 -29.38 22.73 4.85
C ILE A 49 -29.15 22.25 3.41
N GLN A 50 -28.74 20.99 3.23
CA GLN A 50 -28.36 20.43 1.94
C GLN A 50 -29.48 19.61 1.28
N PHE A 51 -30.65 19.45 1.93
CA PHE A 51 -31.76 18.68 1.38
C PHE A 51 -32.66 19.54 0.45
N PHE A 52 -33.04 18.98 -0.67
CA PHE A 52 -33.90 19.61 -1.67
C PHE A 52 -34.96 18.63 -2.18
N ASP A 53 -36.05 19.15 -2.77
CA ASP A 53 -37.10 18.29 -3.33
C ASP A 53 -36.60 17.42 -4.51
N GLY A 54 -36.88 16.13 -4.43
CA GLY A 54 -36.41 15.14 -5.41
C GLY A 54 -35.01 14.58 -5.11
N ILE A 55 -34.40 14.87 -3.95
CA ILE A 55 -33.11 14.30 -3.55
C ILE A 55 -33.20 12.76 -3.46
N ASN A 56 -32.12 12.08 -3.87
CA ASN A 56 -32.03 10.63 -3.78
C ASN A 56 -31.69 10.21 -2.33
N THR A 57 -32.23 9.10 -1.85
CA THR A 57 -31.92 8.55 -0.53
C THR A 57 -30.43 8.20 -0.34
N ASP A 58 -29.70 7.88 -1.44
CA ASP A 58 -28.25 7.69 -1.38
C ASP A 58 -27.51 9.01 -1.16
N ASP A 59 -27.98 10.09 -1.79
CA ASP A 59 -27.38 11.43 -1.62
C ASP A 59 -27.60 11.93 -0.18
N ILE A 60 -28.78 11.70 0.39
CA ILE A 60 -29.03 11.96 1.82
C ILE A 60 -28.00 11.24 2.69
N GLN A 61 -27.76 9.96 2.42
CA GLN A 61 -26.78 9.17 3.17
C GLN A 61 -25.35 9.75 3.02
N GLN A 62 -24.95 10.19 1.81
CA GLN A 62 -23.65 10.83 1.60
C GLN A 62 -23.56 12.18 2.32
N ILE A 63 -24.63 12.97 2.33
CA ILE A 63 -24.69 14.24 3.06
C ILE A 63 -24.51 14.00 4.55
N LEU A 64 -25.18 13.00 5.14
CA LEU A 64 -25.01 12.65 6.55
C LEU A 64 -23.57 12.23 6.89
N ILE A 65 -22.94 11.40 6.03
CA ILE A 65 -21.56 10.99 6.19
C ILE A 65 -20.63 12.20 6.14
N LYS A 66 -20.82 13.07 5.14
CA LYS A 66 -20.03 14.30 4.99
C LYS A 66 -20.20 15.23 6.18
N SER A 67 -21.45 15.45 6.63
CA SER A 67 -21.75 16.32 7.78
C SER A 67 -21.07 15.83 9.05
N ALA A 68 -21.07 14.53 9.31
CA ALA A 68 -20.36 13.97 10.45
C ALA A 68 -18.82 14.09 10.28
N ASN A 69 -18.31 13.92 9.06
CA ASN A 69 -16.87 14.08 8.78
C ASN A 69 -16.41 15.53 8.96
N ASP A 70 -17.21 16.51 8.53
CA ASP A 70 -16.88 17.93 8.63
C ASP A 70 -16.88 18.44 10.08
N LEU A 71 -17.50 17.72 11.01
CA LEU A 71 -17.48 17.98 12.46
C LEU A 71 -16.24 17.44 13.17
N ILE A 72 -15.38 16.68 12.49
CA ILE A 72 -14.13 16.17 13.07
C ILE A 72 -13.17 17.34 13.32
N SER A 73 -12.76 17.52 14.56
CA SER A 73 -11.80 18.55 14.97
C SER A 73 -10.92 18.03 16.10
N LEU A 74 -9.93 18.81 16.52
CA LEU A 74 -9.10 18.49 17.69
C LEU A 74 -9.97 18.40 18.98
N ASP A 75 -10.97 19.27 19.08
CA ASP A 75 -11.87 19.29 20.24
C ASP A 75 -12.94 18.19 20.19
N ASN A 76 -13.31 17.74 18.99
CA ASN A 76 -14.37 16.78 18.76
C ASN A 76 -13.92 15.61 17.85
N PRO A 77 -12.87 14.87 18.21
CA PRO A 77 -12.28 13.84 17.35
C PRO A 77 -13.21 12.63 17.12
N ASN A 78 -14.15 12.41 18.03
CA ASN A 78 -15.00 11.22 18.02
C ASN A 78 -16.07 11.21 16.91
N TYR A 79 -16.32 12.34 16.23
CA TYR A 79 -17.16 12.33 15.02
C TYR A 79 -16.60 11.44 13.90
N GLN A 80 -15.30 11.11 13.93
CA GLN A 80 -14.71 10.12 13.02
C GLN A 80 -15.39 8.74 13.11
N TYR A 81 -15.86 8.34 14.30
CA TYR A 81 -16.58 7.08 14.48
C TYR A 81 -18.03 7.20 14.02
N VAL A 82 -18.65 8.36 14.19
CA VAL A 82 -20.01 8.63 13.68
C VAL A 82 -20.01 8.55 12.15
N ALA A 83 -19.08 9.25 11.49
CA ALA A 83 -18.92 9.21 10.05
C ALA A 83 -18.64 7.77 9.53
N ALA A 84 -17.81 7.01 10.24
CA ALA A 84 -17.54 5.61 9.94
C ALA A 84 -18.80 4.74 10.05
N ARG A 85 -19.59 4.88 11.11
CA ARG A 85 -20.83 4.10 11.28
C ARG A 85 -21.86 4.43 10.21
N LEU A 86 -22.04 5.70 9.87
CA LEU A 86 -22.93 6.12 8.78
C LEU A 86 -22.46 5.54 7.43
N LEU A 87 -21.14 5.50 7.18
CA LEU A 87 -20.57 4.88 5.99
C LEU A 87 -20.79 3.36 5.98
N LEU A 88 -20.61 2.69 7.13
CA LEU A 88 -20.87 1.26 7.27
C LEU A 88 -22.35 0.93 7.04
N PHE A 89 -23.27 1.76 7.53
CA PHE A 89 -24.71 1.60 7.28
C PHE A 89 -25.03 1.72 5.77
N SER A 90 -24.38 2.67 5.08
CA SER A 90 -24.49 2.75 3.62
C SER A 90 -24.04 1.47 2.94
N LEU A 91 -22.89 0.93 3.33
CA LEU A 91 -22.34 -0.32 2.80
C LEU A 91 -23.31 -1.50 3.04
N ARG A 92 -23.77 -1.69 4.27
CA ARG A 92 -24.70 -2.78 4.63
C ARG A 92 -26.02 -2.69 3.87
N LYS A 93 -26.57 -1.49 3.72
CA LYS A 93 -27.80 -1.25 2.92
C LYS A 93 -27.61 -1.58 1.43
N LYS A 94 -26.43 -1.26 0.87
CA LYS A 94 -26.11 -1.60 -0.52
C LYS A 94 -26.00 -3.12 -0.72
N LEU A 95 -25.33 -3.80 0.20
CA LEU A 95 -25.07 -5.24 0.11
C LEU A 95 -26.27 -6.10 0.45
N TYR A 96 -26.98 -5.79 1.55
CA TYR A 96 -27.97 -6.68 2.16
C TYR A 96 -29.35 -6.08 2.23
N HIS A 97 -29.53 -4.82 1.80
CA HIS A 97 -30.78 -4.04 1.91
C HIS A 97 -31.26 -3.83 3.36
N ARG A 98 -30.45 -4.20 4.34
CA ARG A 98 -30.72 -4.16 5.79
C ARG A 98 -29.49 -3.62 6.54
N LEU A 99 -29.71 -3.09 7.77
CA LEU A 99 -28.65 -2.53 8.61
C LEU A 99 -28.01 -3.58 9.54
N TRP A 100 -28.85 -4.42 10.11
CA TRP A 100 -28.49 -5.28 11.24
C TRP A 100 -28.44 -6.78 10.87
N GLU A 101 -29.18 -7.18 9.87
CA GLU A 101 -29.21 -8.55 9.41
C GLU A 101 -28.13 -8.81 8.36
N HIS A 102 -27.41 -9.89 8.54
CA HIS A 102 -26.37 -10.35 7.63
C HIS A 102 -26.74 -11.74 7.10
N PRO A 103 -26.33 -12.09 5.86
CA PRO A 103 -26.52 -13.44 5.35
C PRO A 103 -25.73 -14.44 6.19
N LYS A 104 -26.12 -15.71 6.14
CA LYS A 104 -25.28 -16.78 6.67
C LYS A 104 -23.91 -16.77 5.97
N PHE A 105 -22.85 -17.14 6.69
CA PHE A 105 -21.50 -17.08 6.14
C PHE A 105 -21.34 -17.96 4.89
N ILE A 106 -21.96 -19.13 4.85
CA ILE A 106 -21.95 -20.01 3.68
C ILE A 106 -22.61 -19.36 2.46
N ASP A 107 -23.72 -18.61 2.64
CA ASP A 107 -24.43 -17.94 1.56
C ASP A 107 -23.62 -16.75 1.02
N GLN A 108 -22.94 -16.04 1.92
CA GLN A 108 -21.99 -14.98 1.56
C GLN A 108 -20.86 -15.53 0.69
N ILE A 109 -20.27 -16.66 1.08
CA ILE A 109 -19.21 -17.34 0.31
C ILE A 109 -19.71 -17.75 -1.06
N LYS A 110 -20.85 -18.44 -1.14
CA LYS A 110 -21.45 -18.88 -2.41
C LYS A 110 -21.76 -17.71 -3.34
N THR A 111 -22.25 -16.60 -2.79
CA THR A 111 -22.51 -15.37 -3.55
C THR A 111 -21.23 -14.79 -4.13
N CYS A 112 -20.18 -14.62 -3.34
CA CYS A 112 -18.89 -14.09 -3.77
C CYS A 112 -18.17 -15.00 -4.78
N ILE A 113 -18.31 -16.34 -4.66
CA ILE A 113 -17.79 -17.28 -5.66
C ILE A 113 -18.53 -17.13 -6.98
N LYS A 114 -19.86 -16.99 -6.95
CA LYS A 114 -20.68 -16.76 -8.17
C LYS A 114 -20.28 -15.48 -8.91
N GLN A 115 -19.87 -14.45 -8.16
CA GLN A 115 -19.34 -13.20 -8.71
C GLN A 115 -17.86 -13.29 -9.15
N GLY A 116 -17.21 -14.44 -8.97
CA GLY A 116 -15.81 -14.66 -9.34
C GLY A 116 -14.80 -13.92 -8.45
N VAL A 117 -15.22 -13.36 -7.31
CA VAL A 117 -14.36 -12.56 -6.42
C VAL A 117 -13.77 -13.39 -5.27
N TYR A 118 -14.34 -14.54 -4.90
CA TYR A 118 -13.75 -15.49 -3.98
C TYR A 118 -13.24 -16.73 -4.72
N ASP A 119 -12.16 -17.32 -4.19
CA ASP A 119 -11.64 -18.61 -4.66
C ASP A 119 -12.59 -19.74 -4.21
N LYS A 120 -13.00 -20.56 -5.17
CA LYS A 120 -13.92 -21.70 -4.93
C LYS A 120 -13.31 -22.80 -4.07
N ASP A 121 -11.99 -22.87 -3.98
CA ASP A 121 -11.27 -23.91 -3.21
C ASP A 121 -11.69 -23.94 -1.75
N ILE A 122 -12.18 -22.83 -1.19
CA ILE A 122 -12.66 -22.77 0.20
C ILE A 122 -13.78 -23.81 0.48
N LEU A 123 -14.67 -24.05 -0.49
CA LEU A 123 -15.76 -25.04 -0.37
C LEU A 123 -15.29 -26.49 -0.51
N VAL A 124 -14.07 -26.70 -1.04
CA VAL A 124 -13.44 -28.02 -1.09
C VAL A 124 -12.64 -28.30 0.18
N GLN A 125 -12.03 -27.25 0.73
CA GLN A 125 -11.15 -27.35 1.90
C GLN A 125 -11.92 -27.54 3.22
N TYR A 126 -13.11 -26.94 3.33
CA TYR A 126 -13.94 -26.98 4.55
C TYR A 126 -15.28 -27.65 4.29
N THR A 127 -15.77 -28.40 5.27
CA THR A 127 -17.14 -28.90 5.29
C THR A 127 -18.12 -27.75 5.57
N GLU A 128 -19.38 -27.91 5.18
CA GLU A 128 -20.43 -26.92 5.46
C GLU A 128 -20.59 -26.67 6.97
N SER A 129 -20.49 -27.72 7.79
CA SER A 129 -20.53 -27.62 9.27
C SER A 129 -19.36 -26.77 9.82
N GLU A 130 -18.16 -26.88 9.26
CA GLU A 130 -17.02 -26.04 9.67
C GLU A 130 -17.25 -24.57 9.28
N ILE A 131 -17.81 -24.32 8.09
CA ILE A 131 -18.15 -22.97 7.63
C ILE A 131 -19.23 -22.36 8.52
N ASP A 132 -20.25 -23.10 8.88
CA ASP A 132 -21.30 -22.65 9.81
C ASP A 132 -20.74 -22.29 11.18
N ARG A 133 -19.81 -23.12 11.71
CA ARG A 133 -19.11 -22.80 12.96
C ARG A 133 -18.30 -21.52 12.87
N MET A 134 -17.60 -21.28 11.78
CA MET A 134 -16.89 -20.03 11.53
C MET A 134 -17.89 -18.84 11.46
N GLY A 135 -19.03 -19.03 10.82
CA GLY A 135 -20.11 -18.05 10.76
C GLY A 135 -20.61 -17.60 12.13
N MET A 136 -20.77 -18.54 13.08
CA MET A 136 -21.17 -18.24 14.46
C MET A 136 -20.15 -17.41 15.26
N TRP A 137 -18.89 -17.40 14.83
CA TRP A 137 -17.83 -16.59 15.50
C TRP A 137 -17.72 -15.16 14.97
N ILE A 138 -18.41 -14.84 13.87
CA ILE A 138 -18.36 -13.50 13.29
C ILE A 138 -19.12 -12.53 14.19
N VAL A 139 -18.45 -11.45 14.57
CA VAL A 139 -18.99 -10.37 15.40
C VAL A 139 -19.02 -9.09 14.58
N HIS A 140 -20.14 -8.82 13.91
CA HIS A 140 -20.31 -7.70 12.99
C HIS A 140 -20.22 -6.32 13.65
N GLU A 141 -20.46 -6.24 14.95
CA GLU A 141 -20.36 -5.01 15.77
C GLU A 141 -18.92 -4.51 15.90
N ARG A 142 -17.91 -5.37 15.66
CA ARG A 142 -16.51 -4.95 15.65
C ARG A 142 -16.22 -3.91 14.56
N ASP A 143 -17.04 -3.85 13.51
CA ASP A 143 -16.93 -2.84 12.47
C ASP A 143 -17.19 -1.42 12.99
N PHE A 144 -17.90 -1.25 14.12
CA PHE A 144 -18.14 0.05 14.74
C PHE A 144 -16.90 0.68 15.37
N LYS A 145 -15.78 -0.06 15.44
CA LYS A 145 -14.50 0.45 15.95
C LYS A 145 -13.64 1.11 14.88
N PHE A 146 -14.03 1.03 13.62
CA PHE A 146 -13.32 1.74 12.55
C PHE A 146 -13.45 3.26 12.71
N THR A 147 -12.36 3.97 12.44
CA THR A 147 -12.41 5.39 12.12
C THR A 147 -12.89 5.58 10.69
N TYR A 148 -13.36 6.77 10.33
CA TYR A 148 -13.83 7.06 8.97
C TYR A 148 -12.75 6.79 7.91
N ALA A 149 -11.54 7.33 8.11
CA ALA A 149 -10.42 7.10 7.21
C ALA A 149 -10.04 5.62 7.10
N GLY A 150 -10.06 4.88 8.23
CA GLY A 150 -9.78 3.45 8.27
C GLY A 150 -10.80 2.64 7.47
N LEU A 151 -12.09 2.90 7.66
CA LEU A 151 -13.15 2.20 6.93
C LEU A 151 -13.13 2.53 5.43
N ARG A 152 -12.90 3.82 5.07
CA ARG A 152 -12.71 4.22 3.67
C ARG A 152 -11.57 3.46 3.03
N GLN A 153 -10.42 3.38 3.71
CA GLN A 153 -9.27 2.63 3.19
C GLN A 153 -9.60 1.15 2.99
N VAL A 154 -10.32 0.53 3.93
CA VAL A 154 -10.73 -0.88 3.82
C VAL A 154 -11.68 -1.07 2.64
N MET A 155 -12.68 -0.23 2.49
CA MET A 155 -13.65 -0.28 1.40
C MET A 155 -12.98 -0.06 0.03
N ASP A 156 -12.14 0.97 -0.08
CA ASP A 156 -11.56 1.37 -1.37
C ASP A 156 -10.46 0.42 -1.84
N LYS A 157 -9.73 -0.23 -0.92
CA LYS A 157 -8.52 -1.01 -1.27
C LYS A 157 -8.64 -2.50 -1.03
N TYR A 158 -9.38 -2.95 -0.02
CA TYR A 158 -9.27 -4.32 0.49
C TYR A 158 -10.51 -5.17 0.33
N LEU A 159 -11.73 -4.60 0.47
CA LEU A 159 -12.94 -5.37 0.20
C LEU A 159 -12.99 -5.82 -1.25
N VAL A 160 -13.42 -7.06 -1.47
CA VAL A 160 -13.62 -7.57 -2.84
C VAL A 160 -14.72 -6.80 -3.52
N GLN A 161 -14.45 -6.37 -4.76
CA GLN A 161 -15.33 -5.51 -5.52
C GLN A 161 -15.10 -5.66 -7.02
N ASP A 162 -16.09 -5.33 -7.81
CA ASP A 162 -15.94 -5.06 -9.23
C ASP A 162 -15.37 -3.64 -9.38
N ARG A 163 -14.16 -3.54 -9.91
CA ARG A 163 -13.45 -2.26 -10.09
C ARG A 163 -14.03 -1.42 -11.24
N SER A 164 -14.77 -2.02 -12.15
CA SER A 164 -15.39 -1.31 -13.28
C SER A 164 -16.68 -0.61 -12.86
N THR A 165 -17.46 -1.22 -11.97
CA THR A 165 -18.73 -0.68 -11.46
C THR A 165 -18.58 -0.03 -10.09
N GLY A 166 -17.58 -0.38 -9.31
CA GLY A 166 -17.40 0.02 -7.93
C GLY A 166 -18.25 -0.77 -6.93
N ASP A 167 -18.90 -1.86 -7.38
CA ASP A 167 -19.73 -2.70 -6.52
C ASP A 167 -18.88 -3.53 -5.58
N ILE A 168 -19.09 -3.35 -4.27
CA ILE A 168 -18.46 -4.14 -3.20
C ILE A 168 -19.35 -5.35 -2.90
N TYR A 169 -18.72 -6.50 -2.56
CA TYR A 169 -19.45 -7.75 -2.36
C TYR A 169 -19.36 -8.31 -0.93
N GLU A 170 -18.63 -7.65 -0.02
CA GLU A 170 -18.45 -8.11 1.37
C GLU A 170 -18.36 -6.96 2.36
N THR A 171 -18.56 -7.28 3.66
CA THR A 171 -18.26 -6.37 4.79
C THR A 171 -16.92 -6.74 5.43
N PRO A 172 -16.31 -5.84 6.26
CA PRO A 172 -15.00 -6.11 6.85
C PRO A 172 -14.95 -7.40 7.68
N GLN A 173 -16.01 -7.75 8.40
CA GLN A 173 -15.97 -8.97 9.22
C GLN A 173 -15.99 -10.25 8.38
N PHE A 174 -16.71 -10.28 7.26
CA PHE A 174 -16.63 -11.40 6.32
C PHE A 174 -15.24 -11.47 5.67
N MET A 175 -14.65 -10.34 5.30
CA MET A 175 -13.26 -10.26 4.82
C MET A 175 -12.30 -10.91 5.83
N TYR A 176 -12.35 -10.50 7.09
CA TYR A 176 -11.45 -11.01 8.13
C TYR A 176 -11.63 -12.52 8.37
N MET A 177 -12.86 -13.01 8.41
CA MET A 177 -13.11 -14.43 8.59
C MET A 177 -12.61 -15.23 7.38
N MET A 178 -12.85 -14.76 6.16
CA MET A 178 -12.36 -15.41 4.95
C MET A 178 -10.82 -15.45 4.87
N ILE A 179 -10.16 -14.36 5.27
CA ILE A 179 -8.68 -14.33 5.35
C ILE A 179 -8.19 -15.40 6.32
N ALA A 180 -8.77 -15.45 7.53
CA ALA A 180 -8.39 -16.45 8.54
C ALA A 180 -8.64 -17.88 8.02
N ALA A 181 -9.81 -18.16 7.47
CA ALA A 181 -10.14 -19.46 6.92
C ALA A 181 -9.16 -19.89 5.82
N THR A 182 -8.85 -19.02 4.89
CA THR A 182 -7.96 -19.36 3.77
C THR A 182 -6.51 -19.62 4.22
N LEU A 183 -5.99 -18.81 5.16
CA LEU A 183 -4.62 -18.98 5.65
C LEU A 183 -4.40 -20.32 6.39
N PHE A 184 -5.40 -20.80 7.10
CA PHE A 184 -5.28 -22.01 7.90
C PHE A 184 -5.93 -23.24 7.27
N ALA A 185 -6.35 -23.15 6.01
CA ALA A 185 -7.05 -24.24 5.32
C ALA A 185 -6.23 -25.52 5.23
N GLN A 186 -4.91 -25.41 5.08
CA GLN A 186 -3.99 -26.55 4.96
C GLN A 186 -3.49 -27.11 6.32
N TYR A 187 -3.89 -26.50 7.43
CA TYR A 187 -3.56 -27.03 8.77
C TYR A 187 -4.34 -28.33 9.06
N PRO A 188 -3.85 -29.16 10.00
CA PRO A 188 -4.57 -30.40 10.39
C PRO A 188 -6.02 -30.10 10.78
N LYS A 189 -6.95 -30.93 10.30
CA LYS A 189 -8.41 -30.73 10.47
C LYS A 189 -8.82 -30.53 11.93
N GLU A 190 -8.13 -31.22 12.84
CA GLU A 190 -8.40 -31.21 14.28
C GLU A 190 -8.10 -29.86 14.92
N THR A 191 -7.15 -29.12 14.38
CA THR A 191 -6.63 -27.86 14.98
C THR A 191 -6.93 -26.61 14.18
N ARG A 192 -7.15 -26.73 12.86
CA ARG A 192 -7.28 -25.57 11.95
C ARG A 192 -8.33 -24.54 12.39
N LEU A 193 -9.49 -25.00 12.88
CA LEU A 193 -10.55 -24.13 13.33
C LEU A 193 -10.15 -23.31 14.58
N THR A 194 -9.32 -23.87 15.44
CA THR A 194 -8.77 -23.12 16.59
C THR A 194 -7.87 -21.97 16.13
N PHE A 195 -7.02 -22.22 15.12
CA PHE A 195 -6.17 -21.18 14.54
C PHE A 195 -7.00 -20.13 13.78
N VAL A 196 -7.97 -20.55 12.98
CA VAL A 196 -8.91 -19.64 12.30
C VAL A 196 -9.55 -18.69 13.30
N LYS A 197 -10.12 -19.21 14.40
CA LYS A 197 -10.76 -18.37 15.42
C LYS A 197 -9.80 -17.40 16.09
N LYS A 198 -8.61 -17.87 16.50
CA LYS A 198 -7.58 -17.03 17.11
C LYS A 198 -7.13 -15.92 16.19
N TYR A 199 -6.89 -16.22 14.94
CA TYR A 199 -6.43 -15.26 13.94
C TYR A 199 -7.53 -14.24 13.60
N TYR A 200 -8.76 -14.70 13.36
CA TYR A 200 -9.91 -13.82 13.18
C TYR A 200 -10.07 -12.83 14.36
N ASP A 201 -10.00 -13.34 15.59
CA ASP A 201 -10.09 -12.49 16.79
C ASP A 201 -8.95 -11.47 16.86
N ALA A 202 -7.74 -11.83 16.45
CA ALA A 202 -6.59 -10.93 16.47
C ALA A 202 -6.71 -9.82 15.44
N ILE A 203 -7.06 -10.13 14.19
CA ILE A 203 -7.16 -9.13 13.11
C ILE A 203 -8.41 -8.26 13.25
N SER A 204 -9.57 -8.85 13.58
CA SER A 204 -10.84 -8.11 13.69
C SER A 204 -10.93 -7.22 14.95
N LYS A 205 -10.07 -7.46 15.95
CA LYS A 205 -9.89 -6.60 17.13
C LYS A 205 -8.72 -5.61 16.98
N PHE A 206 -8.12 -5.52 15.79
CA PHE A 206 -6.97 -4.65 15.47
C PHE A 206 -5.72 -4.88 16.34
N LYS A 207 -5.52 -6.11 16.83
CA LYS A 207 -4.33 -6.47 17.61
C LYS A 207 -3.10 -6.66 16.74
N ILE A 208 -3.29 -7.02 15.48
CA ILE A 208 -2.25 -7.20 14.47
C ILE A 208 -2.68 -6.56 13.14
N ASN A 209 -1.71 -6.04 12.40
CA ASN A 209 -1.88 -5.63 11.00
C ASN A 209 -1.41 -6.76 10.08
N ILE A 210 -2.03 -6.83 8.91
CA ILE A 210 -1.66 -7.76 7.86
C ILE A 210 -1.30 -7.00 6.58
N PRO A 211 -0.34 -7.52 5.77
CA PRO A 211 0.13 -6.82 4.60
C PRO A 211 -0.94 -6.73 3.50
N THR A 212 -0.85 -5.68 2.70
CA THR A 212 -1.81 -5.38 1.63
C THR A 212 -2.14 -6.56 0.72
N PRO A 213 -1.18 -7.38 0.21
CA PRO A 213 -1.52 -8.50 -0.66
C PRO A 213 -2.35 -9.59 0.03
N VAL A 214 -2.12 -9.82 1.33
CA VAL A 214 -2.92 -10.76 2.12
C VAL A 214 -4.33 -10.21 2.34
N MET A 215 -4.45 -8.94 2.76
CA MET A 215 -5.76 -8.30 2.96
C MET A 215 -6.59 -8.26 1.68
N ALA A 216 -5.98 -7.92 0.56
CA ALA A 216 -6.69 -7.74 -0.70
C ALA A 216 -6.87 -9.05 -1.50
N GLY A 217 -5.97 -10.04 -1.32
CA GLY A 217 -5.82 -11.13 -2.27
C GLY A 217 -6.04 -12.55 -1.76
N VAL A 218 -5.76 -12.85 -0.47
CA VAL A 218 -5.64 -14.25 -0.02
C VAL A 218 -6.90 -15.10 -0.27
N ARG A 219 -8.09 -14.52 -0.18
CA ARG A 219 -9.38 -15.19 -0.41
C ARG A 219 -9.85 -15.15 -1.86
N THR A 220 -9.07 -14.52 -2.75
CA THR A 220 -9.39 -14.35 -4.16
C THR A 220 -8.58 -15.32 -5.03
N PRO A 221 -8.87 -15.45 -6.32
CA PRO A 221 -8.05 -16.27 -7.23
C PRO A 221 -6.59 -15.78 -7.39
N ILE A 222 -6.26 -14.57 -6.94
CA ILE A 222 -4.90 -14.01 -7.03
C ILE A 222 -4.06 -14.51 -5.84
N ARG A 223 -2.97 -15.25 -6.12
CA ARG A 223 -2.17 -15.96 -5.10
C ARG A 223 -0.75 -15.39 -4.92
N GLN A 224 -0.55 -14.10 -5.10
CA GLN A 224 0.71 -13.42 -4.77
C GLN A 224 0.54 -12.66 -3.44
N PHE A 225 1.30 -13.05 -2.41
CA PHE A 225 1.13 -12.53 -1.04
C PHE A 225 2.33 -11.74 -0.51
N ALA A 226 3.45 -11.72 -1.23
CA ALA A 226 4.60 -10.90 -0.88
C ALA A 226 4.28 -9.41 -1.11
N SER A 227 4.35 -8.59 -0.06
CA SER A 227 4.13 -7.14 -0.19
C SER A 227 5.35 -6.40 -0.71
N CYS A 228 6.54 -6.96 -0.49
CA CYS A 228 7.82 -6.40 -0.92
C CYS A 228 8.65 -7.50 -1.57
N VAL A 229 9.26 -7.18 -2.70
CA VAL A 229 10.12 -8.10 -3.46
C VAL A 229 11.43 -7.38 -3.78
N LEU A 230 12.53 -8.06 -3.52
CA LEU A 230 13.86 -7.58 -3.88
C LEU A 230 14.25 -8.18 -5.23
N VAL A 231 14.70 -7.33 -6.14
CA VAL A 231 15.19 -7.69 -7.46
C VAL A 231 16.66 -7.29 -7.56
N ASP A 232 17.52 -8.26 -7.82
CA ASP A 232 18.95 -8.03 -7.96
C ASP A 232 19.29 -7.94 -9.46
N SER A 233 19.89 -6.83 -9.86
CA SER A 233 20.31 -6.58 -11.24
C SER A 233 21.82 -6.65 -11.33
N ASP A 234 22.32 -7.59 -12.12
CA ASP A 234 23.74 -7.73 -12.41
C ASP A 234 24.15 -6.86 -13.61
N ASP A 235 25.45 -6.74 -13.84
CA ASP A 235 26.10 -5.86 -14.83
C ASP A 235 26.05 -6.42 -16.27
N THR A 236 24.93 -7.00 -16.70
CA THR A 236 24.71 -7.48 -18.06
C THR A 236 23.35 -7.08 -18.59
N LEU A 237 23.23 -6.82 -19.91
CA LEU A 237 21.93 -6.50 -20.51
C LEU A 237 20.87 -7.58 -20.27
N PRO A 238 21.16 -8.90 -20.39
CA PRO A 238 20.19 -9.93 -20.05
C PRO A 238 19.70 -9.84 -18.61
N SER A 239 20.58 -9.59 -17.65
CA SER A 239 20.21 -9.43 -16.24
C SER A 239 19.36 -8.18 -16.01
N ILE A 240 19.75 -7.04 -16.55
CA ILE A 240 19.02 -5.77 -16.45
C ILE A 240 17.61 -5.90 -17.03
N PHE A 241 17.46 -6.52 -18.20
CA PHE A 241 16.16 -6.71 -18.83
C PHE A 241 15.29 -7.78 -18.12
N SER A 242 15.93 -8.84 -17.59
CA SER A 242 15.22 -9.81 -16.74
C SER A 242 14.70 -9.16 -15.44
N SER A 243 15.50 -8.28 -14.84
CA SER A 243 15.09 -7.48 -13.68
C SER A 243 13.92 -6.56 -14.01
N ASP A 244 13.96 -5.87 -15.15
CA ASP A 244 12.86 -5.02 -15.61
C ASP A 244 11.55 -5.80 -15.80
N MET A 245 11.62 -6.97 -16.41
CA MET A 245 10.46 -7.85 -16.56
C MET A 245 9.92 -8.32 -15.19
N ALA A 246 10.80 -8.70 -14.27
CA ALA A 246 10.42 -9.11 -12.92
C ALA A 246 9.73 -7.96 -12.17
N ILE A 247 10.29 -6.74 -12.23
CA ILE A 247 9.71 -5.52 -11.66
C ILE A 247 8.27 -5.35 -12.14
N GLY A 248 8.04 -5.37 -13.47
CA GLY A 248 6.70 -5.19 -14.03
C GLY A 248 5.70 -6.24 -13.54
N ARG A 249 6.09 -7.52 -13.53
CA ARG A 249 5.23 -8.64 -13.11
C ARG A 249 4.86 -8.54 -11.63
N TYR A 250 5.80 -8.22 -10.74
CA TYR A 250 5.53 -8.09 -9.32
C TYR A 250 4.73 -6.84 -8.96
N VAL A 251 5.02 -5.70 -9.61
CA VAL A 251 4.22 -4.48 -9.44
C VAL A 251 2.76 -4.72 -9.82
N ALA A 252 2.51 -5.36 -10.98
CA ALA A 252 1.16 -5.72 -11.42
C ALA A 252 0.43 -6.63 -10.42
N GLN A 253 1.16 -7.41 -9.62
CA GLN A 253 0.63 -8.27 -8.55
C GLN A 253 0.67 -7.63 -7.16
N ARG A 254 0.72 -6.30 -7.05
CA ARG A 254 0.60 -5.52 -5.80
C ARG A 254 1.83 -5.51 -4.89
N ALA A 255 3.00 -5.89 -5.38
CA ALA A 255 4.24 -5.79 -4.61
C ALA A 255 4.89 -4.42 -4.75
N GLY A 256 5.48 -3.91 -3.67
CA GLY A 256 6.51 -2.87 -3.71
C GLY A 256 7.87 -3.50 -4.04
N ILE A 257 8.75 -2.78 -4.72
CA ILE A 257 10.00 -3.32 -5.25
C ILE A 257 11.19 -2.63 -4.61
N GLY A 258 12.16 -3.43 -4.14
CA GLY A 258 13.53 -3.00 -3.92
C GLY A 258 14.38 -3.46 -5.09
N ILE A 259 15.10 -2.56 -5.72
CA ILE A 259 15.97 -2.87 -6.87
C ILE A 259 17.42 -2.68 -6.43
N ASN A 260 18.21 -3.73 -6.47
CA ASN A 260 19.65 -3.59 -6.35
C ASN A 260 20.23 -3.32 -7.73
N ALA A 261 20.71 -2.11 -7.96
CA ALA A 261 21.39 -1.69 -9.19
C ALA A 261 22.87 -1.33 -8.96
N GLY A 262 23.34 -1.51 -7.74
CA GLY A 262 24.71 -1.13 -7.34
C GLY A 262 25.83 -1.93 -7.99
N ARG A 263 25.54 -3.01 -8.71
CA ARG A 263 26.53 -3.77 -9.50
C ARG A 263 26.69 -3.24 -10.92
N ILE A 264 25.74 -2.46 -11.42
CA ILE A 264 25.79 -1.94 -12.79
C ILE A 264 26.96 -0.97 -12.89
N ARG A 265 27.82 -1.17 -13.90
CA ARG A 265 29.00 -0.34 -14.14
C ARG A 265 28.64 1.12 -14.40
N GLY A 266 29.54 2.00 -13.99
CA GLY A 266 29.39 3.44 -14.19
C GLY A 266 29.62 3.88 -15.65
N ILE A 267 29.27 5.14 -15.90
CA ILE A 267 29.43 5.81 -17.18
C ILE A 267 30.88 5.71 -17.69
N ASN A 268 31.06 5.66 -19.00
CA ASN A 268 32.35 5.55 -19.70
C ASN A 268 33.15 4.26 -19.42
N SER A 269 32.59 3.30 -18.68
CA SER A 269 33.21 1.98 -18.55
C SER A 269 33.27 1.27 -19.90
N ARG A 270 34.39 0.59 -20.18
CA ARG A 270 34.60 -0.11 -21.45
C ARG A 270 33.67 -1.32 -21.60
N ILE A 271 33.10 -1.46 -22.81
CA ILE A 271 32.31 -2.61 -23.24
C ILE A 271 32.91 -3.20 -24.50
N ARG A 272 32.77 -4.52 -24.70
CA ARG A 272 33.27 -5.23 -25.91
C ARG A 272 34.73 -4.93 -26.22
N GLY A 273 35.57 -5.07 -25.20
CA GLY A 273 37.02 -4.82 -25.39
C GLY A 273 37.41 -3.34 -25.62
N GLY A 274 36.45 -2.40 -25.44
CA GLY A 274 36.66 -0.96 -25.62
C GLY A 274 36.07 -0.41 -26.91
N GLU A 275 35.34 -1.21 -27.67
CA GLU A 275 34.61 -0.76 -28.86
C GLU A 275 33.52 0.27 -28.53
N VAL A 276 32.88 0.11 -27.35
CA VAL A 276 31.80 0.95 -26.91
C VAL A 276 32.05 1.37 -25.46
N GLN A 277 31.58 2.56 -25.09
CA GLN A 277 31.53 3.03 -23.72
C GLN A 277 30.12 2.88 -23.12
N HIS A 278 30.02 2.54 -21.82
CA HIS A 278 28.77 2.42 -21.12
C HIS A 278 28.13 3.79 -20.90
N THR A 279 26.82 3.87 -21.05
CA THR A 279 26.03 5.11 -20.92
C THR A 279 25.72 5.51 -19.48
N GLY A 280 26.20 4.73 -18.50
CA GLY A 280 25.89 4.94 -17.08
C GLY A 280 24.62 4.26 -16.62
N VAL A 281 24.31 4.41 -15.34
CA VAL A 281 23.14 3.76 -14.71
C VAL A 281 21.82 4.50 -14.99
N ILE A 282 21.86 5.80 -15.21
CA ILE A 282 20.66 6.64 -15.34
C ILE A 282 19.68 6.19 -16.44
N PRO A 283 20.12 5.83 -17.66
CA PRO A 283 19.22 5.32 -18.70
C PRO A 283 18.47 4.05 -18.28
N PHE A 284 19.11 3.15 -17.53
CA PHE A 284 18.46 1.94 -17.02
C PHE A 284 17.48 2.26 -15.88
N LEU A 285 17.79 3.24 -15.04
CA LEU A 285 16.86 3.71 -14.00
C LEU A 285 15.60 4.32 -14.62
N LYS A 286 15.71 5.07 -15.71
CA LYS A 286 14.54 5.57 -16.47
C LYS A 286 13.68 4.42 -17.01
N LYS A 287 14.30 3.37 -17.50
CA LYS A 287 13.58 2.17 -17.94
C LYS A 287 12.82 1.53 -16.78
N PHE A 288 13.46 1.32 -15.64
CA PHE A 288 12.81 0.78 -14.43
C PHE A 288 11.68 1.69 -13.94
N GLU A 289 11.87 3.02 -13.96
CA GLU A 289 10.82 3.99 -13.62
C GLU A 289 9.60 3.83 -14.53
N ALA A 290 9.82 3.74 -15.84
CA ALA A 290 8.74 3.55 -16.81
C ALA A 290 7.98 2.25 -16.56
N THR A 291 8.67 1.14 -16.31
CA THR A 291 8.08 -0.16 -15.99
C THR A 291 7.27 -0.12 -14.69
N VAL A 292 7.79 0.50 -13.62
CA VAL A 292 7.07 0.68 -12.35
C VAL A 292 5.79 1.50 -12.54
N ARG A 293 5.81 2.49 -13.41
CA ARG A 293 4.68 3.39 -13.66
C ARG A 293 3.59 2.79 -14.53
N CYS A 294 3.96 2.05 -15.57
CA CYS A 294 2.98 1.44 -16.49
C CYS A 294 2.29 0.21 -15.87
N CYS A 295 2.91 -0.47 -14.90
CA CYS A 295 2.38 -1.64 -14.24
C CYS A 295 1.69 -1.22 -12.93
N THR A 296 0.46 -0.72 -12.99
CA THR A 296 -0.29 -0.29 -11.81
C THR A 296 -0.80 -1.47 -10.99
N GLN A 297 -0.90 -1.30 -9.67
CA GLN A 297 -1.49 -2.29 -8.75
C GLN A 297 -3.02 -2.34 -8.90
N ASN A 298 -3.53 -3.00 -9.94
CA ASN A 298 -4.97 -3.11 -10.24
C ASN A 298 -5.71 -1.75 -10.32
N GLY A 299 -5.06 -0.70 -10.83
CA GLY A 299 -5.67 0.62 -10.99
C GLY A 299 -5.91 1.42 -9.70
N VAL A 300 -5.59 0.84 -8.52
CA VAL A 300 -5.91 1.46 -7.22
C VAL A 300 -4.71 2.16 -6.59
N ARG A 301 -3.51 1.67 -6.86
CA ARG A 301 -2.25 2.20 -6.33
C ARG A 301 -1.20 2.19 -7.42
N GLY A 302 -0.49 3.30 -7.59
CA GLY A 302 0.69 3.35 -8.46
C GLY A 302 1.78 2.39 -7.97
N GLY A 303 2.58 1.86 -8.88
CA GLY A 303 3.78 1.11 -8.54
C GLY A 303 4.75 1.97 -7.73
N SER A 304 5.51 1.32 -6.85
CA SER A 304 6.55 1.97 -6.04
C SER A 304 7.80 1.10 -6.02
N ALA A 305 8.95 1.72 -6.23
CA ALA A 305 10.24 1.03 -6.14
C ALA A 305 11.30 1.93 -5.51
N THR A 306 12.20 1.29 -4.73
CA THR A 306 13.40 1.90 -4.17
C THR A 306 14.61 1.26 -4.79
N VAL A 307 15.55 2.06 -5.30
CA VAL A 307 16.79 1.57 -5.91
C VAL A 307 17.94 1.75 -4.92
N HIS A 308 18.76 0.71 -4.76
CA HIS A 308 19.87 0.66 -3.82
C HIS A 308 21.20 0.81 -4.56
N PHE A 309 22.06 1.71 -4.05
CA PHE A 309 23.43 1.94 -4.54
C PHE A 309 24.41 2.04 -3.38
N PRO A 310 25.65 1.54 -3.53
CA PRO A 310 26.69 1.78 -2.56
C PRO A 310 27.20 3.22 -2.65
N ILE A 311 27.55 3.82 -1.49
CA ILE A 311 28.07 5.20 -1.40
C ILE A 311 29.34 5.43 -2.22
N TRP A 312 30.08 4.38 -2.52
CA TRP A 312 31.31 4.42 -3.30
C TRP A 312 31.12 4.23 -4.83
N HIS A 313 29.84 4.17 -5.30
CA HIS A 313 29.57 4.05 -6.73
C HIS A 313 30.05 5.29 -7.50
N GLN A 314 30.67 5.10 -8.68
CA GLN A 314 31.21 6.19 -9.50
C GLN A 314 30.21 7.33 -9.78
N GLU A 315 28.93 6.99 -10.01
CA GLU A 315 27.88 7.97 -10.33
C GLU A 315 27.07 8.42 -9.11
N ILE A 316 27.60 8.27 -7.89
CA ILE A 316 26.81 8.53 -6.67
C ILE A 316 26.31 9.96 -6.58
N GLU A 317 27.08 10.95 -7.00
CA GLU A 317 26.70 12.36 -6.97
C GLU A 317 25.51 12.62 -7.89
N ASP A 318 25.49 12.04 -9.10
CA ASP A 318 24.37 12.13 -10.03
C ASP A 318 23.14 11.38 -9.53
N ILE A 319 23.33 10.21 -8.89
CA ILE A 319 22.25 9.42 -8.28
C ILE A 319 21.55 10.18 -7.17
N LEU A 320 22.28 10.89 -6.31
CA LEU A 320 21.71 11.64 -5.20
C LEU A 320 20.73 12.72 -5.66
N VAL A 321 20.98 13.36 -6.80
CA VAL A 321 20.15 14.45 -7.31
C VAL A 321 18.99 14.01 -8.21
N LEU A 322 18.85 12.72 -8.53
CA LEU A 322 17.84 12.21 -9.48
C LEU A 322 16.40 12.57 -9.11
N LYS A 323 16.11 12.75 -7.83
CA LYS A 323 14.76 12.98 -7.33
C LYS A 323 14.42 14.47 -7.12
N ASN A 324 15.40 15.35 -7.10
CA ASN A 324 15.15 16.76 -6.81
C ASN A 324 14.41 17.48 -7.95
N ASN A 325 13.89 18.69 -7.65
CA ASN A 325 13.13 19.49 -8.61
C ASN A 325 14.02 20.42 -9.48
N LYS A 326 15.34 20.33 -9.33
CA LYS A 326 16.29 21.12 -10.12
C LYS A 326 16.68 20.35 -11.38
N GLY A 327 17.01 21.08 -12.46
CA GLY A 327 17.41 20.47 -13.74
C GLY A 327 16.22 20.04 -14.62
N THR A 328 16.56 19.40 -15.75
CA THR A 328 15.60 18.93 -16.76
C THR A 328 15.10 17.52 -16.46
N GLU A 329 13.97 17.11 -17.06
CA GLU A 329 13.47 15.73 -16.97
C GLU A 329 14.46 14.70 -17.53
N ASP A 330 15.32 15.11 -18.49
CA ASP A 330 16.33 14.23 -19.05
C ASP A 330 17.39 13.77 -18.04
N ASN A 331 17.63 14.59 -17.02
CA ASN A 331 18.63 14.29 -15.98
C ASN A 331 18.00 13.87 -14.64
N ARG A 332 16.71 13.50 -14.64
CA ARG A 332 15.98 13.12 -13.41
C ARG A 332 15.22 11.83 -13.58
N VAL A 333 15.08 11.11 -12.45
CA VAL A 333 14.27 9.90 -12.30
C VAL A 333 13.51 10.03 -10.99
N ARG A 334 12.44 10.83 -11.01
CA ARG A 334 11.77 11.34 -9.80
C ARG A 334 10.78 10.36 -9.16
N LYS A 335 10.31 9.36 -9.90
CA LYS A 335 9.26 8.44 -9.43
C LYS A 335 9.81 7.17 -8.78
N LEU A 336 11.13 6.97 -8.82
CA LEU A 336 11.80 5.99 -7.98
C LEU A 336 12.25 6.66 -6.67
N ASP A 337 12.37 5.87 -5.62
CA ASP A 337 13.03 6.23 -4.38
C ASP A 337 14.46 5.66 -4.37
N TYR A 338 15.36 6.23 -3.60
CA TYR A 338 16.77 5.82 -3.58
C TYR A 338 17.19 5.43 -2.17
N SER A 339 18.10 4.47 -2.07
CA SER A 339 18.73 4.03 -0.84
C SER A 339 20.23 3.92 -1.02
N ILE A 340 20.98 4.53 -0.12
CA ILE A 340 22.43 4.57 -0.18
C ILE A 340 23.00 3.66 0.91
N GLN A 341 23.78 2.67 0.49
CA GLN A 341 24.47 1.72 1.36
C GLN A 341 25.78 2.35 1.84
N ILE A 342 25.93 2.50 3.14
CA ILE A 342 27.05 3.18 3.77
C ILE A 342 27.81 2.18 4.64
N SER A 343 29.13 2.04 4.39
CA SER A 343 30.02 1.17 5.18
C SER A 343 30.55 1.87 6.44
N LYS A 344 31.04 1.07 7.39
CA LYS A 344 31.74 1.58 8.57
C LYS A 344 32.96 2.44 8.18
N LEU A 345 33.72 2.00 7.18
CA LEU A 345 34.88 2.74 6.66
C LEU A 345 34.54 4.16 6.22
N PHE A 346 33.37 4.35 5.58
CA PHE A 346 32.88 5.68 5.19
C PHE A 346 32.69 6.59 6.41
N TYR A 347 32.04 6.09 7.45
CA TYR A 347 31.84 6.87 8.69
C TYR A 347 33.14 7.19 9.40
N GLU A 348 34.11 6.29 9.41
CA GLU A 348 35.44 6.55 9.96
C GLU A 348 36.15 7.69 9.21
N ARG A 349 36.02 7.73 7.88
CA ARG A 349 36.57 8.80 7.05
C ARG A 349 35.81 10.12 7.21
N PHE A 350 34.51 10.05 7.34
CA PHE A 350 33.69 11.21 7.65
C PHE A 350 34.13 11.89 8.95
N ILE A 351 34.34 11.11 10.03
CA ILE A 351 34.82 11.63 11.33
C ILE A 351 36.18 12.26 11.20
N LYS A 352 37.07 11.66 10.40
CA LYS A 352 38.45 12.13 10.20
C LYS A 352 38.59 13.24 9.16
N ASN A 353 37.50 13.69 8.55
CA ASN A 353 37.48 14.61 7.42
C ASN A 353 38.40 14.16 6.27
N ALA A 354 38.35 12.87 5.95
CA ALA A 354 39.19 12.26 4.92
C ALA A 354 38.37 12.06 3.61
N GLU A 355 39.09 11.79 2.54
CA GLU A 355 38.50 11.49 1.23
C GLU A 355 38.05 10.04 1.13
N ILE A 356 37.11 9.78 0.23
CA ILE A 356 36.73 8.44 -0.22
C ILE A 356 36.91 8.34 -1.74
N SER A 357 37.20 7.13 -2.21
CA SER A 357 37.34 6.80 -3.61
C SER A 357 36.01 6.23 -4.17
N LEU A 358 35.58 6.74 -5.31
CA LEU A 358 34.42 6.27 -6.04
C LEU A 358 34.88 5.39 -7.20
N PHE A 359 34.23 4.24 -7.35
CA PHE A 359 34.61 3.21 -8.35
C PHE A 359 33.43 2.86 -9.26
N SER A 360 33.74 2.49 -10.47
CA SER A 360 32.83 1.67 -11.27
C SER A 360 32.90 0.22 -10.79
N PRO A 361 31.79 -0.45 -10.48
CA PRO A 361 31.79 -1.79 -9.86
C PRO A 361 32.59 -2.83 -10.63
N ASN A 362 32.60 -2.75 -11.96
CA ASN A 362 33.36 -3.68 -12.82
C ASN A 362 34.88 -3.57 -12.66
N HIS A 363 35.42 -2.48 -12.09
CA HIS A 363 36.84 -2.30 -11.82
C HIS A 363 37.27 -2.83 -10.45
N VAL A 364 36.30 -3.16 -9.59
CA VAL A 364 36.55 -3.58 -8.19
C VAL A 364 35.77 -4.88 -7.88
N PRO A 365 36.07 -5.97 -8.59
CA PRO A 365 35.30 -7.22 -8.44
C PRO A 365 35.30 -7.72 -6.99
N GLY A 366 34.15 -8.19 -6.52
CA GLY A 366 33.95 -8.68 -5.16
C GLY A 366 33.72 -7.59 -4.09
N LEU A 367 33.94 -6.30 -4.40
CA LEU A 367 33.74 -5.24 -3.43
C LEU A 367 32.27 -5.06 -3.04
N TYR A 368 31.37 -5.21 -4.01
CA TYR A 368 29.95 -5.11 -3.74
C TYR A 368 29.47 -6.28 -2.85
N GLU A 369 29.92 -7.49 -3.13
CA GLU A 369 29.60 -8.71 -2.39
C GLU A 369 30.14 -8.67 -0.94
N ALA A 370 31.27 -8.01 -0.73
CA ALA A 370 31.89 -7.84 0.58
C ALA A 370 31.18 -6.81 1.47
N PHE A 371 30.17 -6.06 0.96
CA PHE A 371 29.47 -5.06 1.76
C PHE A 371 28.85 -5.69 3.02
N GLY A 372 29.17 -5.11 4.18
CA GLY A 372 28.73 -5.64 5.48
C GLY A 372 29.54 -6.83 6.01
N MET A 373 30.53 -7.31 5.25
CA MET A 373 31.43 -8.39 5.66
C MET A 373 32.76 -7.84 6.20
N PRO A 374 33.47 -8.60 7.04
CA PRO A 374 34.75 -8.15 7.63
C PRO A 374 35.83 -7.78 6.62
N GLU A 375 35.80 -8.40 5.44
CA GLU A 375 36.79 -8.21 4.38
C GLU A 375 36.59 -6.92 3.56
N PHE A 376 35.46 -6.26 3.67
CA PHE A 376 35.13 -5.08 2.86
C PHE A 376 36.22 -3.99 2.97
N ASP A 377 36.58 -3.61 4.18
CA ASP A 377 37.53 -2.52 4.41
C ASP A 377 38.89 -2.83 3.78
N SER A 378 39.38 -4.06 3.96
CA SER A 378 40.65 -4.51 3.40
C SER A 378 40.66 -4.51 1.89
N LEU A 379 39.54 -4.98 1.27
CA LEU A 379 39.37 -5.04 -0.17
C LEU A 379 39.22 -3.63 -0.77
N TYR A 380 38.47 -2.76 -0.14
CA TYR A 380 38.31 -1.36 -0.54
C TYR A 380 39.68 -0.63 -0.54
N LEU A 381 40.44 -0.75 0.56
CA LEU A 381 41.77 -0.13 0.70
C LEU A 381 42.79 -0.68 -0.28
N LYS A 382 42.67 -1.98 -0.67
CA LYS A 382 43.51 -2.58 -1.71
C LYS A 382 43.23 -1.90 -3.06
N TYR A 383 41.98 -1.77 -3.47
CA TYR A 383 41.62 -1.13 -4.72
C TYR A 383 41.92 0.36 -4.74
N GLU A 384 41.75 1.01 -3.60
CA GLU A 384 42.06 2.43 -3.50
C GLU A 384 43.57 2.73 -3.70
N LYS A 385 44.46 1.86 -3.20
CA LYS A 385 45.91 1.98 -3.38
C LYS A 385 46.40 1.63 -4.79
N ASP A 386 45.62 0.85 -5.54
CA ASP A 386 45.97 0.43 -6.88
C ASP A 386 45.80 1.59 -7.87
N LYS A 387 46.93 2.08 -8.42
CA LYS A 387 46.98 3.18 -9.37
C LYS A 387 46.44 2.80 -10.76
N SER A 388 46.32 1.52 -11.08
CA SER A 388 45.79 1.04 -12.35
C SER A 388 44.27 1.09 -12.42
N ILE A 389 43.59 1.19 -11.27
CA ILE A 389 42.13 1.23 -11.19
C ILE A 389 41.66 2.68 -11.35
N PRO A 390 40.82 2.97 -12.37
CA PRO A 390 40.20 4.27 -12.52
C PRO A 390 39.28 4.57 -11.32
N LYS A 391 39.44 5.75 -10.73
CA LYS A 391 38.63 6.22 -9.59
C LYS A 391 38.59 7.74 -9.54
N GLN A 392 37.56 8.23 -8.89
CA GLN A 392 37.43 9.63 -8.50
C GLN A 392 37.54 9.70 -6.97
N THR A 393 37.93 10.82 -6.42
CA THR A 393 38.00 11.04 -4.97
C THR A 393 37.12 12.24 -4.60
N ILE A 394 36.43 12.13 -3.47
CA ILE A 394 35.58 13.20 -2.92
C ILE A 394 35.75 13.21 -1.40
N GLY A 395 35.60 14.36 -0.76
CA GLY A 395 35.57 14.46 0.68
C GLY A 395 34.36 13.71 1.26
N ALA A 396 34.59 12.84 2.23
CA ALA A 396 33.50 12.06 2.87
C ALA A 396 32.44 12.98 3.51
N GLN A 397 32.88 14.10 4.12
CA GLN A 397 31.96 15.09 4.68
C GLN A 397 31.14 15.81 3.59
N GLU A 398 31.77 16.17 2.48
CA GLU A 398 31.11 16.82 1.33
C GLU A 398 30.01 15.90 0.75
N LEU A 399 30.33 14.64 0.48
CA LEU A 399 29.38 13.67 -0.05
C LEU A 399 28.23 13.40 0.92
N PHE A 400 28.52 13.27 2.22
CA PHE A 400 27.48 13.06 3.22
C PHE A 400 26.57 14.28 3.41
N GLN A 401 27.11 15.49 3.33
CA GLN A 401 26.33 16.72 3.35
C GLN A 401 25.41 16.80 2.12
N ALA A 402 25.90 16.44 0.93
CA ALA A 402 25.08 16.38 -0.29
C ALA A 402 23.94 15.38 -0.12
N LEU A 403 24.21 14.18 0.41
CA LEU A 403 23.19 13.17 0.72
C LEU A 403 22.13 13.71 1.68
N LEU A 404 22.53 14.30 2.80
CA LEU A 404 21.61 14.82 3.82
C LEU A 404 20.76 15.96 3.27
N LYS A 405 21.34 16.84 2.44
CA LYS A 405 20.62 17.94 1.78
C LYS A 405 19.52 17.38 0.86
N GLU A 406 19.86 16.48 -0.04
CA GLU A 406 18.89 15.88 -0.96
C GLU A 406 17.82 15.06 -0.21
N ARG A 407 18.20 14.38 0.87
CA ARG A 407 17.25 13.70 1.76
C ARG A 407 16.27 14.69 2.42
N ALA A 408 16.74 15.82 2.90
CA ALA A 408 15.90 16.84 3.53
C ALA A 408 14.95 17.51 2.49
N GLU A 409 15.48 17.84 1.30
CA GLU A 409 14.71 18.48 0.24
C GLU A 409 13.66 17.55 -0.40
N THR A 410 13.95 16.25 -0.55
CA THR A 410 13.07 15.29 -1.25
C THR A 410 12.30 14.38 -0.31
N GLY A 411 12.77 14.16 0.92
CA GLY A 411 12.20 13.23 1.90
C GLY A 411 12.31 11.74 1.52
N ARG A 412 13.08 11.38 0.49
CA ARG A 412 13.01 10.06 -0.15
C ARG A 412 14.35 9.40 -0.46
N ILE A 413 15.42 9.80 0.22
CA ILE A 413 16.69 9.08 0.18
C ILE A 413 16.87 8.34 1.52
N TYR A 414 16.96 7.03 1.43
CA TYR A 414 17.16 6.15 2.58
C TYR A 414 18.63 5.90 2.82
N ILE A 415 19.02 5.72 4.07
CA ILE A 415 20.35 5.31 4.48
C ILE A 415 20.26 3.85 4.92
N MET A 416 21.15 3.03 4.39
CA MET A 416 21.28 1.61 4.71
C MET A 416 22.68 1.34 5.23
N ASN A 417 22.79 0.84 6.47
CA ASN A 417 24.05 0.50 7.15
C ASN A 417 24.24 -1.01 7.15
#